data_60bd18bc51683c8cbc07e91ae82ba3b9
#
_entry.id   60bd18bc51683c8cbc07e91ae82ba3b9
#
_cell.length_a   1.000
_cell.length_b   1.000
_cell.length_c   1.000
_cell.angle_alpha   90.00
_cell.angle_beta   90.00
_cell.angle_gamma   90.00
#
_symmetry.space_group_name_H-M   'P 1'
#
loop_
_entity.id
_entity.type
_entity.pdbx_description
1 polymer ?
#
loop_
_entity_poly.entity_id
_entity_poly.type
_entity_poly.pdbx_seq_one_letter_code
_entity_poly.pdbx_strand_id
1 'polypeptide(L)'
;ISDLHVLQWRHGCEIDESNGEVNFLRGISEYGYDGSDFLYFDNSHRVWVASVPAAEETKRKWDNLTQNTHDYLEKECVDWLIKFLEYGKETLRKHSPPDVYVFATKSVRDSKKLRLTCLATGFYPKDVELCVRKFGTSLPEHLLTSSGVRPNEDGTYQLRKSMEISGDDPTDYDCYLHHSSLKKPVIKKWVKPNNGSGQGLIAGAVGGLIVILLILLAVLFFVLRRRRMSGGAGYGQVAYAVPQAPDAQV
;
A
#
# COMPACT_ATOMS: atom_id res chain seq x y z
N ILE A 1 17.61 14.01 -35.34
CA ILE A 1 16.65 14.08 -34.23
C ILE A 1 17.28 13.30 -33.09
N SER A 2 17.74 13.97 -32.05
CA SER A 2 18.44 13.35 -30.91
C SER A 2 17.57 13.33 -29.64
N ASP A 3 16.41 13.97 -29.66
CA ASP A 3 15.56 14.14 -28.50
C ASP A 3 14.43 13.11 -28.47
N LEU A 4 14.01 12.74 -27.27
CA LEU A 4 12.87 11.87 -27.04
C LEU A 4 11.59 12.70 -27.21
N HIS A 5 10.68 12.22 -28.05
CA HIS A 5 9.37 12.81 -28.24
C HIS A 5 8.28 11.82 -27.85
N VAL A 6 7.18 12.31 -27.27
CA VAL A 6 6.07 11.48 -26.79
C VAL A 6 4.78 11.92 -27.44
N LEU A 7 4.11 10.99 -28.13
CA LEU A 7 2.75 11.15 -28.62
C LEU A 7 1.80 10.34 -27.71
N GLN A 8 0.75 10.97 -27.22
CA GLN A 8 -0.29 10.34 -26.42
C GLN A 8 -1.62 10.41 -27.16
N TRP A 9 -2.41 9.36 -27.03
CA TRP A 9 -3.77 9.32 -27.55
C TRP A 9 -4.74 8.83 -26.48
N ARG A 10 -5.74 9.64 -26.16
CA ARG A 10 -6.87 9.27 -25.31
C ARG A 10 -8.09 9.11 -26.21
N HIS A 11 -8.68 7.90 -26.21
CA HIS A 11 -9.78 7.55 -27.11
C HIS A 11 -10.79 6.67 -26.38
N GLY A 12 -12.08 6.98 -26.55
CA GLY A 12 -13.13 6.23 -25.89
C GLY A 12 -14.49 6.92 -25.92
N CYS A 13 -15.44 6.33 -25.22
CA CYS A 13 -16.80 6.84 -25.08
C CYS A 13 -17.29 6.71 -23.65
N GLU A 14 -18.22 7.57 -23.26
CA GLU A 14 -18.93 7.53 -21.99
C GLU A 14 -20.42 7.26 -22.27
N ILE A 15 -20.98 6.39 -21.47
CA ILE A 15 -22.41 6.04 -21.50
C ILE A 15 -23.01 6.20 -20.11
N ASP A 16 -24.30 6.42 -20.05
CA ASP A 16 -25.12 6.31 -18.85
C ASP A 16 -26.14 5.18 -19.02
N GLU A 17 -26.30 4.38 -17.99
CA GLU A 17 -27.30 3.31 -17.93
C GLU A 17 -28.36 3.73 -16.91
N SER A 18 -29.38 4.44 -17.38
CA SER A 18 -30.52 4.87 -16.59
C SER A 18 -31.77 4.12 -17.00
N ASN A 19 -32.51 3.57 -16.03
CA ASN A 19 -33.77 2.86 -16.25
C ASN A 19 -33.71 1.63 -17.19
N GLY A 20 -32.52 1.03 -17.34
CA GLY A 20 -32.30 -0.11 -18.24
C GLY A 20 -32.07 0.29 -19.71
N GLU A 21 -31.98 1.58 -19.99
CA GLU A 21 -31.59 2.10 -21.31
C GLU A 21 -30.16 2.64 -21.26
N VAL A 22 -29.39 2.33 -22.30
CA VAL A 22 -28.02 2.82 -22.47
C VAL A 22 -28.08 4.11 -23.29
N ASN A 23 -27.59 5.20 -22.69
CA ASN A 23 -27.51 6.49 -23.34
C ASN A 23 -26.04 6.88 -23.57
N PHE A 24 -25.69 7.21 -24.78
CA PHE A 24 -24.40 7.81 -25.12
C PHE A 24 -24.32 9.22 -24.54
N LEU A 25 -23.25 9.51 -23.78
CA LEU A 25 -23.01 10.83 -23.20
C LEU A 25 -22.03 11.65 -24.04
N ARG A 26 -20.89 11.06 -24.34
CA ARG A 26 -19.87 11.74 -25.18
C ARG A 26 -18.82 10.78 -25.73
N GLY A 27 -18.22 11.16 -26.85
CA GLY A 27 -17.02 10.56 -27.40
C GLY A 27 -15.78 11.39 -27.07
N ILE A 28 -14.66 10.73 -26.90
CA ILE A 28 -13.35 11.33 -26.59
C ILE A 28 -12.34 10.81 -27.62
N SER A 29 -11.69 11.71 -28.33
CA SER A 29 -10.53 11.38 -29.16
C SER A 29 -9.57 12.58 -29.15
N GLU A 30 -8.51 12.47 -28.36
CA GLU A 30 -7.61 13.57 -28.03
C GLU A 30 -6.15 13.14 -28.16
N TYR A 31 -5.35 13.95 -28.81
CA TYR A 31 -3.92 13.75 -28.96
C TYR A 31 -3.14 14.80 -28.21
N GLY A 32 -2.15 14.34 -27.44
CA GLY A 32 -1.14 15.17 -26.78
C GLY A 32 0.23 14.91 -27.39
N TYR A 33 1.02 15.94 -27.57
CA TYR A 33 2.39 15.85 -28.06
C TYR A 33 3.34 16.56 -27.09
N ASP A 34 4.35 15.84 -26.61
CA ASP A 34 5.32 16.30 -25.61
C ASP A 34 4.68 16.95 -24.36
N GLY A 35 3.56 16.36 -23.89
CA GLY A 35 2.86 16.81 -22.69
C GLY A 35 1.92 18.00 -22.89
N SER A 36 1.73 18.46 -24.12
CA SER A 36 0.80 19.55 -24.49
C SER A 36 -0.30 19.05 -25.40
N ASP A 37 -1.48 19.69 -25.31
CA ASP A 37 -2.60 19.39 -26.20
C ASP A 37 -2.21 19.65 -27.64
N PHE A 38 -2.49 18.70 -28.54
CA PHE A 38 -2.13 18.78 -29.93
C PHE A 38 -3.34 18.86 -30.85
N LEU A 39 -4.23 17.87 -30.79
CA LEU A 39 -5.40 17.77 -31.66
C LEU A 39 -6.51 17.02 -30.94
N TYR A 40 -7.75 17.46 -31.03
CA TYR A 40 -8.89 16.73 -30.47
C TYR A 40 -10.10 16.73 -31.41
N PHE A 41 -10.97 15.75 -31.24
CA PHE A 41 -12.25 15.64 -31.93
C PHE A 41 -13.36 16.22 -31.07
N ASP A 42 -14.00 17.31 -31.56
CA ASP A 42 -15.23 17.81 -30.97
C ASP A 42 -16.41 16.99 -31.50
N ASN A 43 -16.88 16.08 -30.65
CA ASN A 43 -17.96 15.17 -31.00
C ASN A 43 -19.29 15.90 -31.21
N SER A 44 -19.51 17.01 -30.52
CA SER A 44 -20.75 17.80 -30.61
C SER A 44 -20.88 18.53 -31.95
N HIS A 45 -19.79 19.08 -32.44
CA HIS A 45 -19.74 19.78 -33.72
C HIS A 45 -19.24 18.90 -34.87
N ARG A 46 -18.78 17.66 -34.54
CA ARG A 46 -18.25 16.70 -35.52
C ARG A 46 -17.08 17.22 -36.32
N VAL A 47 -16.13 17.86 -35.66
CA VAL A 47 -14.94 18.44 -36.29
C VAL A 47 -13.67 18.13 -35.51
N TRP A 48 -12.56 18.02 -36.22
CA TRP A 48 -11.24 18.02 -35.61
C TRP A 48 -10.82 19.45 -35.28
N VAL A 49 -10.22 19.65 -34.10
CA VAL A 49 -9.76 20.96 -33.64
C VAL A 49 -8.27 20.87 -33.35
N ALA A 50 -7.49 21.71 -34.02
CA ALA A 50 -6.06 21.85 -33.76
C ALA A 50 -5.84 22.77 -32.58
N SER A 51 -5.16 22.28 -31.53
CA SER A 51 -4.82 23.05 -30.34
C SER A 51 -3.59 23.93 -30.53
N VAL A 52 -2.75 23.58 -31.51
CA VAL A 52 -1.51 24.30 -31.84
C VAL A 52 -1.34 24.40 -33.37
N PRO A 53 -0.63 25.42 -33.89
CA PRO A 53 -0.42 25.58 -35.34
C PRO A 53 0.21 24.36 -36.00
N ALA A 54 1.08 23.64 -35.33
CA ALA A 54 1.72 22.42 -35.84
C ALA A 54 0.72 21.28 -36.13
N ALA A 55 -0.46 21.30 -35.51
CA ALA A 55 -1.52 20.30 -35.72
C ALA A 55 -2.41 20.59 -36.94
N GLU A 56 -2.35 21.79 -37.52
CA GLU A 56 -3.23 22.22 -38.61
C GLU A 56 -3.13 21.34 -39.85
N GLU A 57 -1.92 20.88 -40.20
CA GLU A 57 -1.74 19.98 -41.33
C GLU A 57 -2.39 18.62 -41.08
N THR A 58 -2.24 18.09 -39.86
CA THR A 58 -2.87 16.83 -39.46
C THR A 58 -4.39 16.98 -39.46
N LYS A 59 -4.90 18.08 -38.91
CA LYS A 59 -6.33 18.40 -38.93
C LYS A 59 -6.90 18.35 -40.35
N ARG A 60 -6.29 19.06 -41.30
CA ARG A 60 -6.76 19.09 -42.70
C ARG A 60 -6.81 17.69 -43.35
N LYS A 61 -5.87 16.83 -43.00
CA LYS A 61 -5.88 15.43 -43.49
C LYS A 61 -7.02 14.63 -42.86
N TRP A 62 -7.34 14.90 -41.60
CA TRP A 62 -8.33 14.15 -40.86
C TRP A 62 -9.76 14.69 -40.95
N ASP A 63 -9.95 15.89 -41.47
CA ASP A 63 -11.29 16.44 -41.75
C ASP A 63 -12.14 15.52 -42.64
N ASN A 64 -11.49 14.73 -43.53
CA ASN A 64 -12.16 13.72 -44.33
C ASN A 64 -12.56 12.45 -43.55
N LEU A 65 -12.02 12.25 -42.33
CA LEU A 65 -12.30 11.08 -41.47
C LEU A 65 -13.29 11.39 -40.35
N THR A 66 -13.83 12.58 -40.32
CA THR A 66 -14.73 13.10 -39.29
C THR A 66 -15.94 12.18 -39.05
N GLN A 67 -16.60 11.75 -40.12
CA GLN A 67 -17.76 10.86 -40.03
C GLN A 67 -17.37 9.48 -39.46
N ASN A 68 -16.25 8.93 -39.89
CA ASN A 68 -15.78 7.62 -39.40
C ASN A 68 -15.45 7.70 -37.90
N THR A 69 -14.80 8.78 -37.46
CA THR A 69 -14.48 9.00 -36.03
C THR A 69 -15.73 9.11 -35.20
N HIS A 70 -16.71 9.91 -35.69
CA HIS A 70 -17.99 10.08 -35.01
C HIS A 70 -18.76 8.76 -34.87
N ASP A 71 -18.91 8.02 -36.00
CA ASP A 71 -19.63 6.73 -36.03
C ASP A 71 -18.97 5.69 -35.12
N TYR A 72 -17.64 5.64 -35.08
CA TYR A 72 -16.92 4.78 -34.18
C TYR A 72 -17.24 5.11 -32.71
N LEU A 73 -17.14 6.39 -32.33
CA LEU A 73 -17.34 6.82 -30.95
C LEU A 73 -18.78 6.56 -30.44
N GLU A 74 -19.79 6.81 -31.31
CA GLU A 74 -21.19 6.68 -30.93
C GLU A 74 -21.75 5.24 -31.04
N LYS A 75 -21.13 4.38 -31.85
CA LYS A 75 -21.65 3.03 -32.10
C LYS A 75 -20.66 1.96 -31.65
N GLU A 76 -19.55 1.79 -32.36
CA GLU A 76 -18.63 0.68 -32.10
C GLU A 76 -18.04 0.74 -30.68
N CYS A 77 -17.63 1.92 -30.22
CA CYS A 77 -17.12 2.14 -28.88
C CYS A 77 -18.14 1.77 -27.81
N VAL A 78 -19.38 2.18 -28.00
CA VAL A 78 -20.50 1.87 -27.11
C VAL A 78 -20.78 0.36 -27.06
N ASP A 79 -20.82 -0.29 -28.22
CA ASP A 79 -21.04 -1.74 -28.33
C ASP A 79 -19.92 -2.53 -27.61
N TRP A 80 -18.66 -2.10 -27.75
CA TRP A 80 -17.54 -2.70 -27.03
C TRP A 80 -17.63 -2.45 -25.53
N LEU A 81 -18.00 -1.24 -25.13
CA LEU A 81 -18.15 -0.90 -23.72
C LEU A 81 -19.23 -1.76 -23.05
N ILE A 82 -20.38 -1.92 -23.69
CA ILE A 82 -21.48 -2.79 -23.19
C ILE A 82 -20.98 -4.24 -23.04
N LYS A 83 -20.28 -4.77 -24.03
CA LYS A 83 -19.71 -6.13 -23.95
C LYS A 83 -18.72 -6.27 -22.79
N PHE A 84 -17.83 -5.31 -22.59
CA PHE A 84 -16.87 -5.34 -21.49
C PHE A 84 -17.54 -5.17 -20.11
N LEU A 85 -18.60 -4.36 -20.03
CA LEU A 85 -19.39 -4.26 -18.80
C LEU A 85 -20.07 -5.60 -18.46
N GLU A 86 -20.59 -6.32 -19.44
CA GLU A 86 -21.18 -7.66 -19.22
C GLU A 86 -20.10 -8.67 -18.79
N TYR A 87 -18.94 -8.71 -19.47
CA TYR A 87 -17.84 -9.60 -19.10
C TYR A 87 -17.26 -9.26 -17.70
N GLY A 88 -17.20 -7.98 -17.36
CA GLY A 88 -16.68 -7.48 -16.09
C GLY A 88 -17.68 -7.42 -14.95
N LYS A 89 -18.95 -7.72 -15.17
CA LYS A 89 -20.08 -7.47 -14.27
C LYS A 89 -19.84 -7.94 -12.83
N GLU A 90 -19.38 -9.16 -12.66
CA GLU A 90 -19.10 -9.72 -11.33
C GLU A 90 -17.94 -9.01 -10.62
N THR A 91 -16.93 -8.60 -11.37
CA THR A 91 -15.76 -7.88 -10.82
C THR A 91 -16.10 -6.44 -10.47
N LEU A 92 -16.86 -5.76 -11.35
CA LEU A 92 -17.25 -4.36 -11.16
C LEU A 92 -18.25 -4.16 -10.01
N ARG A 93 -19.04 -5.18 -9.69
CA ARG A 93 -20.00 -5.16 -8.58
C ARG A 93 -19.38 -5.48 -7.22
N LYS A 94 -18.13 -5.94 -7.18
CA LYS A 94 -17.44 -6.20 -5.92
C LYS A 94 -17.29 -4.92 -5.13
N HIS A 95 -17.43 -5.05 -3.82
CA HIS A 95 -17.16 -3.98 -2.87
C HIS A 95 -16.18 -4.50 -1.83
N SER A 96 -15.06 -3.81 -1.67
CA SER A 96 -14.07 -4.11 -0.63
C SER A 96 -14.03 -2.96 0.37
N PRO A 97 -14.26 -3.21 1.66
CA PRO A 97 -14.21 -2.16 2.67
C PRO A 97 -12.75 -1.72 2.92
N PRO A 98 -12.52 -0.43 3.19
CA PRO A 98 -11.21 0.09 3.51
C PRO A 98 -10.73 -0.33 4.90
N ASP A 99 -9.45 -0.66 5.01
CA ASP A 99 -8.71 -0.62 6.26
C ASP A 99 -8.20 0.80 6.52
N VAL A 100 -8.35 1.29 7.77
CA VAL A 100 -7.96 2.64 8.16
C VAL A 100 -6.85 2.59 9.19
N TYR A 101 -5.75 3.26 8.90
CA TYR A 101 -4.60 3.41 9.78
C TYR A 101 -4.34 4.89 10.06
N VAL A 102 -4.01 5.21 11.31
CA VAL A 102 -3.52 6.51 11.73
C VAL A 102 -2.22 6.36 12.47
N PHE A 103 -1.20 7.06 12.03
CA PHE A 103 0.13 7.00 12.64
C PHE A 103 0.87 8.32 12.45
N ALA A 104 1.88 8.54 13.28
CA ALA A 104 2.75 9.70 13.16
C ALA A 104 4.22 9.26 13.11
N THR A 105 4.99 9.90 12.25
CA THR A 105 6.43 9.72 12.13
C THR A 105 7.14 11.05 12.34
N LYS A 106 8.40 11.03 12.78
CA LYS A 106 9.20 12.27 12.88
C LYS A 106 9.30 12.95 11.52
N SER A 107 9.11 14.27 11.50
CA SER A 107 9.30 15.05 10.27
C SER A 107 10.78 15.04 9.90
N VAL A 108 11.05 14.84 8.59
CA VAL A 108 12.43 14.89 8.05
C VAL A 108 13.00 16.31 8.06
N ARG A 109 12.11 17.32 8.00
CA ARG A 109 12.47 18.73 7.90
C ARG A 109 12.68 19.39 9.25
N ASP A 110 11.94 18.96 10.27
CA ASP A 110 11.96 19.55 11.61
C ASP A 110 11.78 18.46 12.67
N SER A 111 12.82 18.18 13.44
CA SER A 111 12.80 17.11 14.47
C SER A 111 11.81 17.37 15.62
N LYS A 112 11.30 18.60 15.78
CA LYS A 112 10.28 18.97 16.76
C LYS A 112 8.87 18.69 16.27
N LYS A 113 8.72 18.37 14.97
CA LYS A 113 7.42 18.09 14.34
C LYS A 113 7.24 16.61 14.07
N LEU A 114 5.99 16.21 14.07
CA LEU A 114 5.54 14.91 13.61
C LEU A 114 4.73 15.07 12.33
N ARG A 115 4.85 14.11 11.43
CA ARG A 115 3.96 13.96 10.29
C ARG A 115 2.87 12.97 10.65
N LEU A 116 1.68 13.48 10.94
CA LEU A 116 0.48 12.67 11.15
C LEU A 116 -0.05 12.22 9.78
N THR A 117 -0.35 10.95 9.63
CA THR A 117 -0.84 10.35 8.39
C THR A 117 -2.08 9.51 8.67
N CYS A 118 -3.13 9.76 7.89
CA CYS A 118 -4.27 8.89 7.69
C CYS A 118 -4.05 8.08 6.42
N LEU A 119 -4.13 6.76 6.50
CA LEU A 119 -4.06 5.84 5.37
C LEU A 119 -5.35 5.04 5.31
N ALA A 120 -6.04 5.12 4.18
CA ALA A 120 -7.10 4.19 3.78
C ALA A 120 -6.52 3.27 2.71
N THR A 121 -6.74 1.95 2.80
CA THR A 121 -6.23 1.00 1.80
C THR A 121 -7.12 -0.25 1.69
N GLY A 122 -7.02 -0.96 0.58
CA GLY A 122 -7.78 -2.21 0.34
C GLY A 122 -9.22 -1.98 -0.10
N PHE A 123 -9.62 -0.75 -0.45
CA PHE A 123 -11.00 -0.44 -0.80
C PHE A 123 -11.28 -0.55 -2.31
N TYR A 124 -12.50 -0.90 -2.63
CA TYR A 124 -13.05 -0.86 -3.98
C TYR A 124 -14.58 -0.63 -3.89
N PRO A 125 -15.17 0.25 -4.73
CA PRO A 125 -14.57 1.04 -5.81
C PRO A 125 -13.67 2.17 -5.31
N LYS A 126 -13.11 2.96 -6.26
CA LYS A 126 -12.08 3.98 -5.97
C LYS A 126 -12.59 5.22 -5.22
N ASP A 127 -13.90 5.48 -5.26
CA ASP A 127 -14.49 6.68 -4.68
C ASP A 127 -14.54 6.57 -3.16
N VAL A 128 -13.83 7.46 -2.48
CA VAL A 128 -13.66 7.44 -1.02
C VAL A 128 -13.56 8.87 -0.48
N GLU A 129 -14.20 9.11 0.64
CA GLU A 129 -14.04 10.34 1.42
C GLU A 129 -13.14 10.05 2.63
N LEU A 130 -11.96 10.67 2.69
CA LEU A 130 -11.02 10.58 3.82
C LEU A 130 -10.74 11.99 4.34
N CYS A 131 -11.09 12.24 5.60
CA CYS A 131 -10.84 13.52 6.26
C CYS A 131 -9.91 13.33 7.44
N VAL A 132 -8.94 14.24 7.59
CA VAL A 132 -8.20 14.43 8.84
C VAL A 132 -8.95 15.46 9.66
N ARG A 133 -9.29 15.13 10.91
CA ARG A 133 -10.06 15.99 11.78
C ARG A 133 -9.29 16.35 13.05
N LYS A 134 -9.56 17.55 13.56
CA LYS A 134 -9.06 18.05 14.84
C LYS A 134 -10.27 18.37 15.72
N PHE A 135 -10.38 17.72 16.89
CA PHE A 135 -11.56 17.81 17.78
C PHE A 135 -12.89 17.51 17.05
N GLY A 136 -12.86 16.50 16.14
CA GLY A 136 -14.02 16.10 15.36
C GLY A 136 -14.38 17.03 14.18
N THR A 137 -13.65 18.14 13.96
CA THR A 137 -13.86 19.06 12.86
C THR A 137 -12.86 18.79 11.73
N SER A 138 -13.35 18.62 10.49
CA SER A 138 -12.51 18.37 9.32
C SER A 138 -11.58 19.55 9.04
N LEU A 139 -10.31 19.23 8.77
CA LEU A 139 -9.32 20.21 8.40
C LEU A 139 -9.42 20.55 6.90
N PRO A 140 -9.16 21.79 6.50
CA PRO A 140 -9.17 22.20 5.11
C PRO A 140 -8.13 21.45 4.27
N GLU A 141 -8.47 21.10 3.05
CA GLU A 141 -7.59 20.33 2.13
C GLU A 141 -6.25 21.03 1.85
N HIS A 142 -6.22 22.37 1.82
CA HIS A 142 -4.98 23.12 1.58
C HIS A 142 -3.94 23.00 2.71
N LEU A 143 -4.33 22.52 3.89
CA LEU A 143 -3.42 22.21 5.02
C LEU A 143 -2.90 20.79 4.97
N LEU A 144 -3.40 19.97 4.07
CA LEU A 144 -3.09 18.55 3.95
C LEU A 144 -2.23 18.27 2.71
N THR A 145 -1.39 17.26 2.82
CA THR A 145 -0.72 16.67 1.66
C THR A 145 -1.46 15.37 1.32
N SER A 146 -2.04 15.30 0.12
CA SER A 146 -2.73 14.11 -0.38
C SER A 146 -1.87 13.35 -1.39
N SER A 147 -1.91 12.02 -1.34
CA SER A 147 -1.30 11.18 -2.39
C SER A 147 -2.14 11.10 -3.66
N GLY A 148 -3.40 11.53 -3.62
CA GLY A 148 -4.41 11.07 -4.56
C GLY A 148 -4.73 9.58 -4.36
N VAL A 149 -5.84 9.12 -4.93
CA VAL A 149 -6.20 7.70 -4.94
C VAL A 149 -5.24 6.95 -5.86
N ARG A 150 -4.64 5.86 -5.36
CA ARG A 150 -3.65 5.04 -6.07
C ARG A 150 -4.06 3.58 -6.08
N PRO A 151 -3.84 2.84 -7.17
CA PRO A 151 -4.13 1.42 -7.23
C PRO A 151 -3.14 0.60 -6.39
N ASN A 152 -3.63 -0.48 -5.78
CA ASN A 152 -2.85 -1.58 -5.22
C ASN A 152 -2.69 -2.69 -6.29
N GLU A 153 -1.81 -3.65 -6.05
CA GLU A 153 -1.55 -4.77 -6.97
C GLU A 153 -2.76 -5.73 -7.09
N ASP A 154 -3.61 -5.79 -6.07
CA ASP A 154 -4.77 -6.67 -5.97
C ASP A 154 -6.06 -6.09 -6.58
N GLY A 155 -5.98 -4.94 -7.27
CA GLY A 155 -7.13 -4.26 -7.86
C GLY A 155 -7.91 -3.38 -6.89
N THR A 156 -7.50 -3.28 -5.63
CA THR A 156 -8.03 -2.32 -4.66
C THR A 156 -7.28 -0.99 -4.73
N TYR A 157 -7.70 -0.02 -3.95
CA TYR A 157 -7.10 1.31 -3.94
C TYR A 157 -6.60 1.72 -2.56
N GLN A 158 -5.73 2.73 -2.55
CA GLN A 158 -5.26 3.38 -1.34
C GLN A 158 -5.29 4.91 -1.49
N LEU A 159 -5.46 5.59 -0.35
CA LEU A 159 -5.39 7.04 -0.25
C LEU A 159 -4.66 7.41 1.04
N ARG A 160 -3.74 8.38 0.97
CA ARG A 160 -3.05 8.94 2.13
C ARG A 160 -3.29 10.43 2.20
N LYS A 161 -3.63 10.91 3.39
CA LYS A 161 -3.63 12.34 3.73
C LYS A 161 -2.75 12.57 4.93
N SER A 162 -1.88 13.56 4.87
CA SER A 162 -0.92 13.84 5.95
C SER A 162 -0.76 15.33 6.19
N MET A 163 -0.35 15.68 7.43
CA MET A 163 -0.02 17.02 7.83
C MET A 163 1.12 17.02 8.86
N GLU A 164 1.76 18.17 9.04
CA GLU A 164 2.72 18.36 10.12
C GLU A 164 2.02 18.88 11.37
N ILE A 165 2.28 18.24 12.49
CA ILE A 165 1.80 18.64 13.83
C ILE A 165 3.00 18.86 14.74
N SER A 166 2.83 19.66 15.83
CA SER A 166 3.87 19.76 16.86
C SER A 166 4.06 18.43 17.56
N GLY A 167 5.29 18.05 17.85
CA GLY A 167 5.58 16.85 18.63
C GLY A 167 4.99 16.87 20.03
N ASP A 168 4.73 18.07 20.59
CA ASP A 168 4.16 18.27 21.92
C ASP A 168 2.64 18.59 21.89
N ASP A 169 2.01 18.60 20.70
CA ASP A 169 0.58 18.88 20.55
C ASP A 169 -0.25 17.77 21.25
N PRO A 170 -1.00 18.10 22.32
CA PRO A 170 -1.86 17.15 23.02
C PRO A 170 -3.19 16.93 22.30
N THR A 171 -3.37 17.50 21.11
CA THR A 171 -4.65 17.64 20.44
C THR A 171 -5.22 16.30 20.01
N ASP A 172 -6.54 16.17 20.11
CA ASP A 172 -7.31 15.01 19.64
C ASP A 172 -7.46 15.07 18.11
N TYR A 173 -6.66 14.25 17.41
CA TYR A 173 -6.77 14.07 15.97
C TYR A 173 -7.40 12.73 15.67
N ASP A 174 -8.20 12.68 14.62
CA ASP A 174 -8.74 11.44 14.08
C ASP A 174 -8.82 11.45 12.54
N CYS A 175 -8.96 10.25 11.97
CA CYS A 175 -9.26 10.03 10.58
C CYS A 175 -10.73 9.63 10.46
N TYR A 176 -11.52 10.39 9.72
CA TYR A 176 -12.87 10.04 9.33
C TYR A 176 -12.86 9.50 7.91
N LEU A 177 -13.51 8.36 7.70
CA LEU A 177 -13.59 7.74 6.39
C LEU A 177 -15.02 7.31 6.10
N HIS A 178 -15.53 7.71 4.92
CA HIS A 178 -16.77 7.21 4.34
C HIS A 178 -16.47 6.51 3.00
N HIS A 179 -17.11 5.37 2.77
CA HIS A 179 -16.98 4.58 1.54
C HIS A 179 -18.27 3.78 1.30
N SER A 180 -18.63 3.55 0.02
CA SER A 180 -19.88 2.89 -0.37
C SER A 180 -20.04 1.47 0.18
N SER A 181 -18.94 0.76 0.45
CA SER A 181 -18.95 -0.57 1.07
C SER A 181 -19.30 -0.56 2.56
N LEU A 182 -19.31 0.60 3.21
CA LEU A 182 -19.51 0.74 4.65
C LEU A 182 -20.92 1.19 4.97
N LYS A 183 -21.57 0.54 5.94
CA LYS A 183 -22.88 0.97 6.45
C LYS A 183 -22.81 2.27 7.26
N LYS A 184 -21.66 2.57 7.86
CA LYS A 184 -21.41 3.76 8.68
C LYS A 184 -19.96 4.20 8.47
N PRO A 185 -19.66 5.50 8.57
CA PRO A 185 -18.29 6.00 8.52
C PRO A 185 -17.41 5.37 9.60
N VAL A 186 -16.13 5.16 9.26
CA VAL A 186 -15.10 4.69 10.20
C VAL A 186 -14.38 5.91 10.76
N ILE A 187 -14.22 5.95 12.09
CA ILE A 187 -13.45 6.97 12.79
C ILE A 187 -12.30 6.28 13.52
N LYS A 188 -11.07 6.67 13.21
CA LYS A 188 -9.87 6.14 13.86
C LYS A 188 -9.12 7.26 14.55
N LYS A 189 -9.07 7.22 15.88
CA LYS A 189 -8.36 8.21 16.70
C LYS A 189 -6.86 7.99 16.65
N TRP A 190 -6.09 9.07 16.57
CA TRP A 190 -4.66 9.03 16.80
C TRP A 190 -4.38 9.08 18.30
N VAL A 191 -3.62 8.11 18.79
CA VAL A 191 -3.16 8.07 20.17
C VAL A 191 -1.65 8.27 20.14
N LYS A 192 -1.18 9.35 20.77
CA LYS A 192 0.26 9.62 20.88
C LYS A 192 0.90 8.45 21.66
N PRO A 193 1.92 7.77 21.11
CA PRO A 193 2.64 6.77 21.88
C PRO A 193 3.21 7.40 23.13
N ASN A 194 2.85 6.89 24.30
CA ASN A 194 3.50 7.30 25.54
C ASN A 194 4.98 6.90 25.46
N ASN A 195 5.88 7.87 25.41
CA ASN A 195 7.33 7.65 25.57
C ASN A 195 7.67 7.25 27.01
N GLY A 196 6.83 6.45 27.64
CA GLY A 196 6.96 5.92 29.01
C GLY A 196 7.67 4.56 28.99
N SER A 197 8.95 4.55 29.26
CA SER A 197 9.72 3.61 30.15
C SER A 197 9.32 2.12 30.28
N GLY A 198 8.49 1.53 29.40
CA GLY A 198 8.06 0.14 29.59
C GLY A 198 8.91 -0.94 28.89
N GLN A 199 9.61 -0.62 27.82
CA GLN A 199 10.36 -1.65 27.08
C GLN A 199 11.77 -1.93 27.63
N GLY A 200 12.37 -1.01 28.38
CA GLY A 200 13.67 -1.22 29.00
C GLY A 200 13.63 -2.15 30.22
N LEU A 201 12.53 -2.16 30.97
CA LEU A 201 12.39 -2.98 32.18
C LEU A 201 12.18 -4.46 31.86
N ILE A 202 11.44 -4.80 30.84
CA ILE A 202 11.19 -6.20 30.43
C ILE A 202 12.46 -6.83 29.85
N ALA A 203 13.20 -6.12 29.00
CA ALA A 203 14.46 -6.60 28.46
C ALA A 203 15.54 -6.78 29.54
N GLY A 204 15.60 -5.87 30.52
CA GLY A 204 16.50 -5.97 31.68
C GLY A 204 16.17 -7.13 32.60
N ALA A 205 14.88 -7.37 32.91
CA ALA A 205 14.45 -8.46 33.78
C ALA A 205 14.68 -9.85 33.13
N VAL A 206 14.41 -10.00 31.84
CA VAL A 206 14.66 -11.27 31.12
C VAL A 206 16.17 -11.52 30.97
N GLY A 207 16.95 -10.51 30.64
CA GLY A 207 18.41 -10.61 30.58
C GLY A 207 19.05 -10.97 31.90
N GLY A 208 18.58 -10.36 33.02
CA GLY A 208 19.04 -10.66 34.39
C GLY A 208 18.75 -12.10 34.79
N LEU A 209 17.56 -12.61 34.53
CA LEU A 209 17.17 -13.98 34.82
C LEU A 209 17.99 -15.02 34.05
N ILE A 210 18.30 -14.76 32.77
CA ILE A 210 19.16 -15.64 31.94
C ILE A 210 20.58 -15.70 32.52
N VAL A 211 21.17 -14.56 32.90
CA VAL A 211 22.49 -14.50 33.48
C VAL A 211 22.55 -15.27 34.83
N ILE A 212 21.55 -15.08 35.71
CA ILE A 212 21.45 -15.82 36.96
C ILE A 212 21.33 -17.33 36.70
N LEU A 213 20.52 -17.75 35.75
CA LEU A 213 20.37 -19.16 35.36
C LEU A 213 21.69 -19.77 34.89
N LEU A 214 22.44 -19.05 34.04
CA LEU A 214 23.75 -19.49 33.55
C LEU A 214 24.77 -19.63 34.67
N ILE A 215 24.78 -18.69 35.63
CA ILE A 215 25.66 -18.77 36.82
C ILE A 215 25.30 -19.99 37.67
N LEU A 216 24.02 -20.24 37.93
CA LEU A 216 23.58 -21.42 38.70
C LEU A 216 23.95 -22.74 38.01
N LEU A 217 23.79 -22.82 36.70
CA LEU A 217 24.21 -23.98 35.90
C LEU A 217 25.74 -24.20 35.95
N ALA A 218 26.52 -23.12 35.88
CA ALA A 218 27.98 -23.20 35.97
C ALA A 218 28.42 -23.67 37.38
N VAL A 219 27.80 -23.13 38.45
CA VAL A 219 28.07 -23.57 39.85
C VAL A 219 27.69 -25.05 40.03
N LEU A 220 26.51 -25.45 39.55
CA LEU A 220 26.08 -26.86 39.61
C LEU A 220 27.05 -27.79 38.88
N PHE A 221 27.48 -27.39 37.68
CA PHE A 221 28.49 -28.15 36.91
C PHE A 221 29.80 -28.27 37.66
N PHE A 222 30.29 -27.22 38.28
CA PHE A 222 31.52 -27.23 39.07
C PHE A 222 31.39 -28.12 40.32
N VAL A 223 30.24 -28.08 41.02
CA VAL A 223 29.98 -28.94 42.18
C VAL A 223 29.91 -30.41 41.81
N LEU A 224 29.21 -30.73 40.69
CA LEU A 224 29.11 -32.09 40.20
C LEU A 224 30.49 -32.61 39.72
N ARG A 225 31.28 -31.77 39.05
CA ARG A 225 32.65 -32.09 38.64
C ARG A 225 33.55 -32.35 39.86
N ARG A 226 33.47 -31.54 40.89
CA ARG A 226 34.21 -31.71 42.16
C ARG A 226 33.84 -32.99 42.91
N ARG A 227 32.53 -33.37 42.93
CA ARG A 227 32.05 -34.64 43.49
C ARG A 227 32.54 -35.86 42.72
N ARG A 228 32.67 -35.77 41.39
CA ARG A 228 33.25 -36.86 40.58
C ARG A 228 34.75 -37.02 40.79
N MET A 229 35.49 -35.97 41.09
CA MET A 229 36.92 -36.03 41.38
C MET A 229 37.23 -36.47 42.81
N SER A 230 36.27 -36.36 43.75
CA SER A 230 36.40 -36.77 45.15
C SER A 230 35.98 -38.22 45.43
N GLY A 231 35.42 -38.94 44.41
CA GLY A 231 34.96 -40.31 44.55
C GLY A 231 35.92 -41.39 44.04
N GLY A 232 37.19 -41.04 43.75
CA GLY A 232 38.18 -41.97 43.18
C GLY A 232 39.39 -42.26 44.05
N ALA A 233 39.20 -42.67 45.31
CA ALA A 233 40.28 -43.21 46.12
C ALA A 233 39.75 -44.40 46.94
N GLY A 234 40.04 -45.61 46.52
CA GLY A 234 39.68 -46.81 47.28
C GLY A 234 40.03 -48.09 46.60
N TYR A 235 41.23 -48.59 46.91
CA TYR A 235 41.71 -49.96 47.00
C TYR A 235 41.99 -50.76 45.72
N GLY A 236 43.27 -51.03 45.57
CA GLY A 236 43.85 -52.07 44.74
C GLY A 236 43.68 -53.44 45.35
N GLN A 237 43.51 -54.44 44.54
CA GLN A 237 43.95 -55.79 44.79
C GLN A 237 44.65 -56.34 43.59
N VAL A 238 45.90 -56.80 43.88
CA VAL A 238 46.81 -57.56 43.01
C VAL A 238 46.37 -59.00 42.94
N ALA A 239 46.26 -59.62 41.79
CA ALA A 239 46.27 -61.09 41.65
C ALA A 239 46.95 -61.46 40.35
N TYR A 240 47.78 -62.45 40.49
CA TYR A 240 48.86 -62.93 39.69
C TYR A 240 48.48 -63.51 38.33
N ALA A 241 49.44 -63.41 37.42
CA ALA A 241 49.52 -64.08 36.12
C ALA A 241 49.80 -65.54 36.20
N VAL A 242 49.32 -66.34 35.28
CA VAL A 242 49.89 -67.60 34.79
C VAL A 242 49.70 -67.68 33.29
N PRO A 243 50.77 -67.97 32.55
CA PRO A 243 50.72 -68.07 31.08
C PRO A 243 50.51 -69.50 30.65
N GLN A 244 49.80 -69.70 29.56
CA GLN A 244 50.06 -70.90 28.66
C GLN A 244 49.72 -70.56 27.21
N ALA A 245 50.67 -70.83 26.38
CA ALA A 245 50.62 -70.92 24.94
C ALA A 245 50.28 -72.41 24.55
N PRO A 246 50.45 -72.78 23.27
CA PRO A 246 49.71 -72.49 22.02
C PRO A 246 49.11 -73.79 21.44
N ASP A 247 48.50 -73.73 20.32
CA ASP A 247 48.43 -74.69 19.21
C ASP A 247 47.18 -74.45 18.38
N ALA A 248 47.30 -74.05 17.16
CA ALA A 248 47.62 -74.76 15.93
C ALA A 248 46.41 -75.40 15.24
N GLN A 249 46.24 -74.97 14.03
CA GLN A 249 45.71 -75.69 12.84
C GLN A 249 44.21 -76.13 12.85
N VAL A 250 43.43 -75.70 11.93
CA VAL A 250 43.38 -75.98 10.48
C VAL A 250 42.62 -74.91 9.78
#